data_3736c5075205f1d9c7c99864726d0e67
#
_entry.id   3736c5075205f1d9c7c99864726d0e67
#
_cell.length_a   1.000
_cell.length_b   1.000
_cell.length_c   1.000
_cell.angle_alpha   90.00
_cell.angle_beta   90.00
_cell.angle_gamma   90.00
#
_symmetry.space_group_name_H-M   'P 1'
#
loop_
_entity.id
_entity.type
_entity.pdbx_description
1 polymer ?
#
loop_
_entity_poly.entity_id
_entity_poly.type
_entity_poly.pdbx_seq_one_letter_code
_entity_poly.pdbx_strand_id
1 'polypeptide(L)'
;PARIAKAYKEIFEGYDSNSELSVQFSEDSEVVVAKDIQFYSMCEHHMLPFFGKIQIAYAPNGRVFGISKLVRLVEKYSKRLQIQERLTKNIADELYSHGVKGVAVMAEAEHLCMKMRGVKNDARVSSSAFRGIYENQNQKEEIVRVIQNRPLDPV
;
A
#
# COMPACT_ATOMS: atom_id res chain seq x y z
N PRO A 1 29.30 -13.27 2.34
CA PRO A 1 28.28 -13.89 1.47
C PRO A 1 27.03 -14.32 2.22
N ALA A 2 27.18 -14.99 3.38
CA ALA A 2 26.02 -15.50 4.13
C ALA A 2 25.11 -14.39 4.64
N ARG A 3 25.67 -13.29 5.12
CA ARG A 3 24.89 -12.14 5.63
C ARG A 3 24.13 -11.45 4.51
N ILE A 4 24.76 -11.32 3.33
CA ILE A 4 24.15 -10.71 2.16
C ILE A 4 22.99 -11.58 1.68
N ALA A 5 23.21 -12.89 1.55
CA ALA A 5 22.18 -13.83 1.12
C ALA A 5 20.96 -13.80 2.06
N LYS A 6 21.20 -13.77 3.37
CA LYS A 6 20.13 -13.69 4.38
C LYS A 6 19.35 -12.39 4.26
N ALA A 7 20.05 -11.26 4.06
CA ALA A 7 19.41 -9.96 3.89
C ALA A 7 18.51 -9.91 2.65
N TYR A 8 18.99 -10.41 1.51
CA TYR A 8 18.19 -10.44 0.29
C TYR A 8 17.01 -11.39 0.37
N LYS A 9 17.14 -12.50 1.10
CA LYS A 9 16.01 -13.39 1.34
C LYS A 9 14.88 -12.68 2.08
N GLU A 10 15.21 -11.88 3.08
CA GLU A 10 14.24 -11.06 3.81
C GLU A 10 13.64 -9.96 2.92
N ILE A 11 14.47 -9.25 2.16
CA ILE A 11 14.04 -8.16 1.27
C ILE A 11 13.03 -8.66 0.23
N PHE A 12 13.18 -9.89 -0.26
CA PHE A 12 12.33 -10.48 -1.29
C PHE A 12 11.35 -11.54 -0.77
N GLU A 13 11.11 -11.59 0.54
CA GLU A 13 10.22 -12.61 1.13
C GLU A 13 8.75 -12.49 0.70
N GLY A 14 8.36 -11.37 0.08
CA GLY A 14 7.01 -11.19 -0.43
C GLY A 14 6.59 -12.21 -1.49
N TYR A 15 7.56 -12.78 -2.21
CA TYR A 15 7.26 -13.85 -3.18
C TYR A 15 6.80 -15.15 -2.52
N ASP A 16 7.23 -15.39 -1.30
CA ASP A 16 6.91 -16.60 -0.53
C ASP A 16 5.77 -16.36 0.47
N SER A 17 5.17 -15.18 0.45
CA SER A 17 4.14 -14.83 1.40
C SER A 17 2.84 -15.56 1.11
N ASN A 18 2.37 -16.31 2.09
CA ASN A 18 1.05 -16.94 2.12
C ASN A 18 0.06 -16.11 2.93
N SER A 19 0.37 -14.82 3.18
CA SER A 19 -0.52 -13.97 3.95
C SER A 19 -1.81 -13.78 3.18
N GLU A 20 -2.89 -14.27 3.75
CA GLU A 20 -4.23 -14.11 3.21
C GLU A 20 -5.02 -13.14 4.08
N LEU A 21 -5.92 -12.40 3.46
CA LEU A 21 -6.89 -11.57 4.16
C LEU A 21 -8.02 -12.44 4.74
N SER A 22 -7.66 -13.58 5.32
CA SER A 22 -8.60 -14.59 5.77
C SER A 22 -9.26 -14.27 7.10
N VAL A 23 -8.62 -13.44 7.91
CA VAL A 23 -9.16 -13.07 9.23
C VAL A 23 -10.04 -11.83 9.07
N GLN A 24 -11.35 -12.07 9.14
CA GLN A 24 -12.35 -11.03 9.04
C GLN A 24 -13.26 -11.10 10.27
N PHE A 25 -13.72 -9.95 10.70
CA PHE A 25 -14.65 -9.83 11.81
C PHE A 25 -16.01 -9.38 11.32
N SER A 26 -17.08 -9.95 11.86
CA SER A 26 -18.43 -9.49 11.57
C SER A 26 -18.64 -8.14 12.25
N GLU A 27 -18.53 -7.08 11.50
CA GLU A 27 -18.70 -5.71 11.94
C GLU A 27 -19.09 -4.85 10.76
N ASP A 28 -19.94 -3.87 10.98
CA ASP A 28 -20.31 -2.92 9.95
C ASP A 28 -19.68 -1.57 10.23
N SER A 29 -19.16 -0.95 9.18
CA SER A 29 -18.54 0.37 9.27
C SER A 29 -18.69 1.06 7.92
N GLU A 30 -18.75 2.39 7.91
CA GLU A 30 -18.84 3.14 6.67
C GLU A 30 -17.53 3.12 5.90
N VAL A 31 -16.43 3.32 6.60
CA VAL A 31 -15.09 3.29 6.00
C VAL A 31 -14.05 2.96 7.05
N VAL A 32 -13.03 2.22 6.64
CA VAL A 32 -11.85 1.96 7.45
C VAL A 32 -10.64 2.52 6.73
N VAL A 33 -9.80 3.27 7.42
CA VAL A 33 -8.59 3.85 6.86
C VAL A 33 -7.39 3.47 7.72
N ALA A 34 -6.43 2.79 7.11
CA ALA A 34 -5.11 2.53 7.70
C ALA A 34 -4.12 3.53 7.13
N LYS A 35 -3.52 4.35 7.98
CA LYS A 35 -2.64 5.45 7.57
C LYS A 35 -1.19 5.15 7.87
N ASP A 36 -0.32 5.66 7.00
CA ASP A 36 1.13 5.69 7.20
C ASP A 36 1.76 4.31 7.38
N ILE A 37 1.28 3.32 6.60
CA ILE A 37 1.92 2.01 6.57
C ILE A 37 3.26 2.16 5.85
N GLN A 38 4.35 1.94 6.56
CA GLN A 38 5.69 2.03 5.98
C GLN A 38 5.96 0.83 5.09
N PHE A 39 6.67 1.06 3.99
CA PHE A 39 7.12 -0.01 3.11
C PHE A 39 8.50 0.27 2.53
N TYR A 40 9.19 -0.81 2.22
CA TYR A 40 10.43 -0.81 1.43
C TYR A 40 10.26 -1.80 0.29
N SER A 41 10.63 -1.38 -0.92
CA SER A 41 10.54 -2.21 -2.11
C SER A 41 11.79 -2.04 -2.96
N MET A 42 11.93 -2.84 -4.01
CA MET A 42 13.07 -2.79 -4.92
C MET A 42 12.56 -2.50 -6.33
N CYS A 43 13.06 -1.41 -6.92
CA CYS A 43 12.75 -1.06 -8.30
C CYS A 43 13.24 -2.15 -9.24
N GLU A 44 12.36 -2.70 -10.06
CA GLU A 44 12.75 -3.78 -10.99
C GLU A 44 13.68 -3.32 -12.12
N HIS A 45 13.70 -2.02 -12.42
CA HIS A 45 14.55 -1.48 -13.48
C HIS A 45 16.02 -1.33 -13.07
N HIS A 46 16.29 -1.01 -11.82
CA HIS A 46 17.63 -0.68 -11.32
C HIS A 46 18.07 -1.51 -10.13
N MET A 47 17.19 -2.29 -9.55
CA MET A 47 17.43 -3.05 -8.31
C MET A 47 17.92 -2.16 -7.16
N LEU A 48 17.39 -0.96 -7.09
CA LEU A 48 17.63 -0.02 -6.00
C LEU A 48 16.33 0.20 -5.19
N PRO A 49 16.42 0.46 -3.90
CA PRO A 49 15.24 0.63 -3.07
C PRO A 49 14.38 1.83 -3.46
N PHE A 50 13.09 1.67 -3.35
CA PHE A 50 12.16 2.76 -3.15
C PHE A 50 11.32 2.46 -1.90
N PHE A 51 10.95 3.50 -1.21
CA PHE A 51 10.34 3.35 0.11
C PHE A 51 9.50 4.56 0.45
N GLY A 52 8.57 4.37 1.33
CA GLY A 52 7.67 5.44 1.74
C GLY A 52 6.53 4.93 2.58
N LYS A 53 5.37 5.50 2.36
CA LYS A 53 4.16 5.22 3.13
C LYS A 53 2.99 4.95 2.21
N ILE A 54 2.14 4.03 2.63
CA ILE A 54 0.91 3.66 1.93
C ILE A 54 -0.28 3.92 2.85
N GLN A 55 -1.31 4.51 2.27
CA GLN A 55 -2.62 4.70 2.88
C GLN A 55 -3.58 3.72 2.23
N ILE A 56 -4.31 2.96 3.04
CA ILE A 56 -5.33 2.04 2.54
C ILE A 56 -6.67 2.44 3.16
N ALA A 57 -7.65 2.69 2.30
CA ALA A 57 -9.02 2.89 2.73
C ALA A 57 -9.91 1.87 2.05
N TYR A 58 -10.89 1.34 2.78
CA TYR A 58 -11.89 0.47 2.17
C TYR A 58 -13.24 0.69 2.81
N ALA A 59 -14.29 0.48 2.01
CA ALA A 59 -15.67 0.50 2.48
C ALA A 59 -16.10 -0.95 2.74
N PRO A 60 -16.29 -1.35 4.01
CA PRO A 60 -16.66 -2.71 4.35
C PRO A 60 -18.04 -3.10 3.80
N ASN A 61 -18.25 -4.40 3.71
CA ASN A 61 -19.54 -4.98 3.34
C ASN A 61 -19.89 -6.06 4.38
N GLY A 62 -20.18 -5.62 5.61
CA GLY A 62 -20.54 -6.46 6.72
C GLY A 62 -19.39 -7.11 7.46
N ARG A 63 -18.15 -6.98 6.99
CA ARG A 63 -16.97 -7.56 7.61
C ARG A 63 -15.78 -6.61 7.50
N VAL A 64 -14.95 -6.59 8.52
CA VAL A 64 -13.72 -5.82 8.56
C VAL A 64 -12.52 -6.74 8.69
N PHE A 65 -11.38 -6.32 8.14
CA PHE A 65 -10.13 -7.07 8.21
C PHE A 65 -9.38 -6.76 9.50
N GLY A 66 -8.61 -7.74 9.99
CA GLY A 66 -7.65 -7.48 11.05
C GLY A 66 -6.62 -6.44 10.58
N ILE A 67 -6.31 -5.47 11.44
CA ILE A 67 -5.40 -4.36 11.09
C ILE A 67 -4.04 -4.88 10.64
N SER A 68 -3.50 -5.89 11.34
CA SER A 68 -2.22 -6.50 10.98
C SER A 68 -2.23 -7.14 9.59
N LYS A 69 -3.38 -7.56 9.10
CA LYS A 69 -3.49 -8.17 7.76
C LYS A 69 -3.29 -7.16 6.65
N LEU A 70 -3.69 -5.92 6.87
CA LEU A 70 -3.43 -4.83 5.90
C LEU A 70 -1.93 -4.54 5.79
N VAL A 71 -1.23 -4.54 6.92
CA VAL A 71 0.23 -4.36 6.94
C VAL A 71 0.92 -5.52 6.20
N ARG A 72 0.50 -6.76 6.46
CA ARG A 72 1.05 -7.93 5.77
C ARG A 72 0.76 -7.94 4.29
N LEU A 73 -0.37 -7.42 3.87
CA LEU A 73 -0.70 -7.25 2.46
C LEU A 73 0.28 -6.31 1.77
N VAL A 74 0.62 -5.20 2.41
CA VAL A 74 1.64 -4.28 1.93
C VAL A 74 2.99 -4.98 1.83
N GLU A 75 3.41 -5.72 2.85
CA GLU A 75 4.66 -6.49 2.83
C GLU A 75 4.70 -7.51 1.70
N LYS A 76 3.61 -8.23 1.50
CA LYS A 76 3.51 -9.25 0.43
C LYS A 76 3.86 -8.68 -0.94
N TYR A 77 3.36 -7.50 -1.26
CA TYR A 77 3.55 -6.90 -2.57
C TYR A 77 4.74 -5.96 -2.66
N SER A 78 5.21 -5.41 -1.55
CA SER A 78 6.37 -4.52 -1.55
C SER A 78 7.70 -5.28 -1.51
N LYS A 79 7.78 -6.40 -0.80
CA LYS A 79 9.01 -7.20 -0.69
C LYS A 79 9.24 -8.06 -1.93
N ARG A 80 9.34 -7.40 -3.07
CA ARG A 80 9.49 -7.96 -4.41
C ARG A 80 10.24 -6.96 -5.29
N LEU A 81 10.66 -7.41 -6.46
CA LEU A 81 10.98 -6.48 -7.53
C LEU A 81 9.67 -5.87 -8.02
N GLN A 82 9.56 -4.55 -7.98
CA GLN A 82 8.30 -3.85 -8.19
C GLN A 82 8.45 -2.56 -8.99
N ILE A 83 7.29 -2.07 -9.40
CA ILE A 83 7.07 -0.71 -9.87
C ILE A 83 6.00 -0.13 -8.92
N GLN A 84 6.16 1.13 -8.53
CA GLN A 84 5.27 1.73 -7.54
C GLN A 84 3.79 1.69 -7.96
N GLU A 85 3.52 1.97 -9.22
CA GLU A 85 2.15 1.94 -9.77
C GLU A 85 1.54 0.55 -9.69
N ARG A 86 2.33 -0.48 -9.96
CA ARG A 86 1.89 -1.87 -9.84
C ARG A 86 1.66 -2.26 -8.38
N LEU A 87 2.51 -1.78 -7.48
CA LEU A 87 2.37 -2.03 -6.04
C LEU A 87 0.99 -1.56 -5.54
N THR A 88 0.59 -0.34 -5.87
CA THR A 88 -0.72 0.18 -5.46
C THR A 88 -1.88 -0.61 -6.07
N LYS A 89 -1.76 -1.01 -7.34
CA LYS A 89 -2.77 -1.83 -8.01
C LYS A 89 -2.89 -3.22 -7.39
N ASN A 90 -1.76 -3.88 -7.14
CA ASN A 90 -1.77 -5.21 -6.54
C ASN A 90 -2.50 -5.22 -5.19
N ILE A 91 -2.20 -4.23 -4.34
CA ILE A 91 -2.84 -4.11 -3.02
C ILE A 91 -4.35 -3.87 -3.18
N ALA A 92 -4.72 -2.92 -4.05
CA ALA A 92 -6.12 -2.59 -4.27
C ALA A 92 -6.92 -3.76 -4.82
N ASP A 93 -6.38 -4.48 -5.79
CA ASP A 93 -7.06 -5.60 -6.43
C ASP A 93 -7.27 -6.78 -5.48
N GLU A 94 -6.26 -7.13 -4.68
CA GLU A 94 -6.42 -8.21 -3.71
C GLU A 94 -7.46 -7.85 -2.66
N LEU A 95 -7.38 -6.64 -2.11
CA LEU A 95 -8.33 -6.20 -1.10
C LEU A 95 -9.77 -6.18 -1.65
N TYR A 96 -9.94 -5.67 -2.86
CA TYR A 96 -11.25 -5.60 -3.51
C TYR A 96 -11.82 -7.00 -3.82
N SER A 97 -10.96 -7.97 -4.11
CA SER A 97 -11.39 -9.35 -4.39
C SER A 97 -12.07 -10.03 -3.20
N HIS A 98 -11.94 -9.49 -2.00
CA HIS A 98 -12.57 -10.02 -0.79
C HIS A 98 -13.99 -9.50 -0.54
N GLY A 99 -14.59 -8.82 -1.50
CA GLY A 99 -16.01 -8.45 -1.47
C GLY A 99 -16.33 -7.14 -0.77
N VAL A 100 -15.36 -6.29 -0.50
CA VAL A 100 -15.61 -4.94 0.02
C VAL A 100 -16.28 -4.07 -1.04
N LYS A 101 -16.99 -3.03 -0.62
CA LYS A 101 -17.71 -2.14 -1.55
C LYS A 101 -16.79 -1.26 -2.37
N GLY A 102 -15.65 -0.90 -1.82
CA GLY A 102 -14.68 -0.07 -2.50
C GLY A 102 -13.34 -0.05 -1.79
N VAL A 103 -12.30 0.29 -2.54
CA VAL A 103 -10.92 0.38 -2.05
C VAL A 103 -10.26 1.62 -2.64
N ALA A 104 -9.48 2.29 -1.82
CA ALA A 104 -8.58 3.35 -2.25
C ALA A 104 -7.20 3.08 -1.65
N VAL A 105 -6.19 3.00 -2.48
CA VAL A 105 -4.79 2.83 -2.06
C VAL A 105 -4.00 4.00 -2.59
N MET A 106 -3.28 4.68 -1.72
CA MET A 106 -2.43 5.82 -2.09
C MET A 106 -1.04 5.60 -1.50
N ALA A 107 -0.02 5.75 -2.32
CA ALA A 107 1.38 5.61 -1.91
C ALA A 107 2.15 6.87 -2.24
N GLU A 108 3.05 7.24 -1.35
CA GLU A 108 4.04 8.29 -1.58
C GLU A 108 5.41 7.72 -1.24
N ALA A 109 6.35 7.83 -2.17
CA ALA A 109 7.65 7.17 -2.04
C ALA A 109 8.80 8.01 -2.55
N GLU A 110 9.98 7.73 -2.00
CA GLU A 110 11.27 8.19 -2.47
C GLU A 110 11.94 7.03 -3.21
N HIS A 111 12.61 7.33 -4.31
CA HIS A 111 13.28 6.35 -5.17
C HIS A 111 14.78 6.60 -5.20
N LEU A 112 15.58 5.68 -4.66
CA LEU A 112 17.03 5.83 -4.67
C LEU A 112 17.62 5.80 -6.08
N CYS A 113 16.97 5.12 -7.03
CA CYS A 113 17.39 5.16 -8.43
C CYS A 113 17.36 6.57 -9.04
N MET A 114 16.54 7.45 -8.45
CA MET A 114 16.42 8.85 -8.88
C MET A 114 17.20 9.80 -7.98
N LYS A 115 17.33 9.49 -6.69
CA LYS A 115 17.98 10.36 -5.70
C LYS A 115 19.50 10.29 -5.75
N MET A 116 20.07 9.09 -5.77
CA MET A 116 21.49 8.87 -5.60
C MET A 116 22.26 8.78 -6.92
N ARG A 117 21.56 8.63 -8.02
CA ARG A 117 22.12 8.55 -9.36
C ARG A 117 21.10 9.04 -10.39
N GLY A 118 21.45 9.06 -11.67
CA GLY A 118 20.57 9.54 -12.72
C GLY A 118 20.32 11.05 -12.57
N VAL A 119 19.10 11.44 -12.38
CA VAL A 119 18.70 12.86 -12.26
C VAL A 119 19.12 13.49 -10.94
N LYS A 120 19.45 12.70 -9.93
CA LYS A 120 19.90 13.15 -8.60
C LYS A 120 18.96 14.18 -7.98
N ASN A 121 17.70 13.81 -7.88
CA ASN A 121 16.65 14.72 -7.39
C ASN A 121 15.88 14.08 -6.24
N ASP A 122 15.46 14.89 -5.28
CA ASP A 122 14.72 14.46 -4.08
C ASP A 122 13.20 14.39 -4.29
N ALA A 123 12.73 14.47 -5.51
CA ALA A 123 11.30 14.44 -5.79
C ALA A 123 10.68 13.14 -5.24
N ARG A 124 9.47 13.27 -4.70
CA ARG A 124 8.66 12.14 -4.26
C ARG A 124 7.68 11.76 -5.35
N VAL A 125 7.36 10.49 -5.43
CA VAL A 125 6.40 9.96 -6.41
C VAL A 125 5.16 9.50 -5.68
N SER A 126 4.00 9.96 -6.13
CA SER A 126 2.70 9.52 -5.62
C SER A 126 2.03 8.62 -6.65
N SER A 127 1.40 7.55 -6.17
CA SER A 127 0.57 6.69 -6.98
C SER A 127 -0.70 6.33 -6.24
N SER A 128 -1.76 5.99 -6.97
CA SER A 128 -3.04 5.64 -6.37
C SER A 128 -3.77 4.61 -7.21
N ALA A 129 -4.65 3.85 -6.56
CA ALA A 129 -5.53 2.91 -7.21
C ALA A 129 -6.88 2.92 -6.50
N PHE A 130 -7.95 2.96 -7.26
CA PHE A 130 -9.32 3.01 -6.76
C PHE A 130 -10.14 1.88 -7.36
N ARG A 131 -10.97 1.24 -6.54
CA ARG A 131 -11.84 0.13 -6.97
C ARG A 131 -13.23 0.28 -6.37
N GLY A 132 -14.22 -0.31 -7.05
CA GLY A 132 -15.59 -0.34 -6.58
C GLY A 132 -16.20 1.05 -6.54
N ILE A 133 -16.88 1.38 -5.44
CA ILE A 133 -17.56 2.68 -5.30
C ILE A 133 -16.61 3.87 -5.42
N TYR A 134 -15.32 3.69 -5.13
CA TYR A 134 -14.34 4.78 -5.24
C TYR A 134 -13.85 5.04 -6.66
N GLU A 135 -14.34 4.31 -7.64
CA GLU A 135 -14.19 4.68 -9.06
C GLU A 135 -15.13 5.82 -9.44
N ASN A 136 -16.22 6.02 -8.69
CA ASN A 136 -17.10 7.16 -8.85
C ASN A 136 -16.41 8.45 -8.42
N GLN A 137 -16.46 9.49 -9.25
CA GLN A 137 -15.70 10.73 -9.02
C GLN A 137 -16.01 11.38 -7.67
N ASN A 138 -17.29 11.49 -7.31
CA ASN A 138 -17.68 12.14 -6.06
C ASN A 138 -17.17 11.36 -4.83
N GLN A 139 -17.29 10.04 -4.85
CA GLN A 139 -16.83 9.19 -3.76
C GLN A 139 -15.32 9.12 -3.71
N LYS A 140 -14.63 9.15 -4.85
CA LYS A 140 -13.19 9.24 -4.92
C LYS A 140 -12.68 10.51 -4.26
N GLU A 141 -13.24 11.65 -4.57
CA GLU A 141 -12.86 12.93 -3.96
C GLU A 141 -13.07 12.91 -2.44
N GLU A 142 -14.18 12.34 -2.00
CA GLU A 142 -14.48 12.22 -0.58
C GLU A 142 -13.47 11.34 0.14
N ILE A 143 -13.16 10.16 -0.38
CA ILE A 143 -12.21 9.26 0.29
C ILE A 143 -10.78 9.80 0.25
N VAL A 144 -10.37 10.46 -0.81
CA VAL A 144 -9.07 11.12 -0.89
C VAL A 144 -8.96 12.19 0.19
N ARG A 145 -10.02 12.96 0.39
CA ARG A 145 -10.07 13.98 1.44
C ARG A 145 -9.93 13.36 2.83
N VAL A 146 -10.62 12.25 3.09
CA VAL A 146 -10.52 11.53 4.37
C VAL A 146 -9.11 10.99 4.58
N ILE A 147 -8.49 10.41 3.56
CA ILE A 147 -7.12 9.87 3.63
C ILE A 147 -6.11 10.99 3.92
N GLN A 148 -6.26 12.13 3.28
CA GLN A 148 -5.33 13.26 3.41
C GLN A 148 -5.60 14.15 4.61
N ASN A 149 -6.75 13.98 5.26
CA ASN A 149 -7.10 14.78 6.41
C ASN A 149 -6.17 14.47 7.57
N ARG A 150 -5.49 15.51 8.06
CA ARG A 150 -4.72 15.39 9.29
C ARG A 150 -5.68 15.56 10.47
N PRO A 151 -5.40 14.86 11.60
CA PRO A 151 -6.14 15.16 12.82
C PRO A 151 -6.09 16.67 13.08
N LEU A 152 -7.23 17.25 13.44
CA LEU A 152 -7.24 18.63 13.89
C LEU A 152 -6.27 18.75 15.06
N ASP A 153 -5.34 19.70 14.96
CA ASP A 153 -4.48 19.98 16.08
C ASP A 153 -5.34 20.31 17.31
N PRO A 154 -5.04 19.75 18.47
CA PRO A 154 -5.78 20.14 19.68
C PRO A 154 -5.64 21.64 19.90
N VAL A 155 -6.76 22.30 19.97
CA VAL A 155 -6.83 23.73 20.22
C VAL A 155 -6.42 24.02 21.66
#